data_94c2637db253fdfa6653e8f5d845327a
#
_entry.id   94c2637db253fdfa6653e8f5d845327a
#
_cell.length_a   1.000
_cell.length_b   1.000
_cell.length_c   1.000
_cell.angle_alpha   90.00
_cell.angle_beta   90.00
_cell.angle_gamma   90.00
#
_symmetry.space_group_name_H-M   'P 1'
#
loop_
_entity.id
_entity.type
_entity.pdbx_description
1 polymer ?
#
loop_
_entity_poly.entity_id
_entity_poly.type
_entity_poly.pdbx_seq_one_letter_code
_entity_poly.pdbx_strand_id
1 'polypeptide(L)'
;MKNTIYITTFLIAGLLSAQNKKKQDAEAIKKMCGCFEVTFNFAETFNYSQDSLYKPSATKLDKGLEWAQLVTDEKNKVVIQHILQVGNPAEPYIVKHWRQDWLYGNQDFYIFQGDNQWDYVQKPKKEVEGQWTQKVYQVDDSPRYEGSASWVHVDGKSYWENTTPAPLARREYTTRSDYNVLVRGNRHEITEYGWVHDQDNDKLVRTKNAEDFLLAKEKGYNVYKRVDDGRCQAAADWWKEHQAKWATVRNKWEEVFARKKNLALREKVDNKVLYKHLFDDSITRAQEIDPIIESFVIKP
;
A
#
# COMPACT_ATOMS: atom_id res chain seq x y z
N MET A 1 12.19 13.64 -50.23
CA MET A 1 11.68 12.34 -49.70
C MET A 1 12.61 11.61 -48.69
N LYS A 2 13.80 12.13 -48.33
CA LYS A 2 14.70 11.48 -47.36
C LYS A 2 14.46 11.80 -45.90
N ASN A 3 13.77 12.90 -45.56
CA ASN A 3 13.58 13.35 -44.16
C ASN A 3 12.42 12.66 -43.43
N THR A 4 11.45 12.06 -44.14
CA THR A 4 10.28 11.45 -43.51
C THR A 4 10.59 10.07 -42.89
N ILE A 5 11.58 9.35 -43.42
CA ILE A 5 11.98 8.02 -42.95
C ILE A 5 12.65 8.09 -41.57
N TYR A 6 13.46 9.11 -41.30
CA TYR A 6 14.17 9.27 -40.02
C TYR A 6 13.23 9.55 -38.83
N ILE A 7 12.17 10.35 -39.03
CA ILE A 7 11.20 10.69 -37.97
C ILE A 7 10.39 9.44 -37.58
N THR A 8 10.00 8.63 -38.55
CA THR A 8 9.21 7.41 -38.30
C THR A 8 10.04 6.34 -37.54
N THR A 9 11.32 6.22 -37.86
CA THR A 9 12.23 5.25 -37.20
C THR A 9 12.51 5.64 -35.73
N PHE A 10 12.66 6.94 -35.43
CA PHE A 10 12.84 7.42 -34.05
C PHE A 10 11.60 7.22 -33.18
N LEU A 11 10.40 7.43 -33.73
CA LEU A 11 9.14 7.20 -33.02
C LEU A 11 8.92 5.73 -32.69
N ILE A 12 9.23 4.82 -33.61
CA ILE A 12 9.10 3.37 -33.40
C ILE A 12 10.09 2.88 -32.32
N ALA A 13 11.34 3.34 -32.35
CA ALA A 13 12.34 2.97 -31.35
C ALA A 13 11.97 3.43 -29.94
N GLY A 14 11.41 4.65 -29.81
CA GLY A 14 10.92 5.18 -28.54
C GLY A 14 9.76 4.38 -27.95
N LEU A 15 8.79 3.97 -28.78
CA LEU A 15 7.66 3.14 -28.37
C LEU A 15 8.08 1.74 -27.92
N LEU A 16 9.02 1.11 -28.60
CA LEU A 16 9.57 -0.20 -28.22
C LEU A 16 10.33 -0.13 -26.89
N SER A 17 11.10 0.92 -26.65
CA SER A 17 11.82 1.15 -25.40
C SER A 17 10.87 1.33 -24.22
N ALA A 18 9.83 2.16 -24.37
CA ALA A 18 8.82 2.39 -23.35
C ALA A 18 8.01 1.12 -23.02
N GLN A 19 7.69 0.31 -24.04
CA GLN A 19 6.98 -0.95 -23.84
C GLN A 19 7.85 -2.00 -23.13
N ASN A 20 9.16 -2.05 -23.45
CA ASN A 20 10.11 -2.92 -22.76
C ASN A 20 10.28 -2.52 -21.31
N LYS A 21 10.41 -1.21 -21.02
CA LYS A 21 10.49 -0.70 -19.65
C LYS A 21 9.26 -1.08 -18.83
N LYS A 22 8.07 -0.83 -19.35
CA LYS A 22 6.81 -1.20 -18.67
C LYS A 22 6.73 -2.67 -18.30
N LYS A 23 7.18 -3.57 -19.22
CA LYS A 23 7.25 -5.01 -18.96
C LYS A 23 8.25 -5.30 -17.84
N GLN A 24 9.43 -4.67 -17.87
CA GLN A 24 10.45 -4.82 -16.84
C GLN A 24 9.94 -4.34 -15.47
N ASP A 25 9.22 -3.22 -15.42
CA ASP A 25 8.58 -2.70 -14.22
C ASP A 25 7.57 -3.71 -13.64
N ALA A 26 6.67 -4.26 -14.48
CA ALA A 26 5.69 -5.25 -14.07
C ALA A 26 6.34 -6.53 -13.54
N GLU A 27 7.42 -7.01 -14.15
CA GLU A 27 8.17 -8.14 -13.65
C GLU A 27 8.85 -7.85 -12.30
N ALA A 28 9.36 -6.62 -12.09
CA ALA A 28 9.90 -6.20 -10.79
C ALA A 28 8.80 -6.21 -9.70
N ILE A 29 7.61 -5.69 -10.00
CA ILE A 29 6.45 -5.73 -9.09
C ILE A 29 6.08 -7.18 -8.74
N LYS A 30 6.03 -8.08 -9.73
CA LYS A 30 5.67 -9.49 -9.51
C LYS A 30 6.72 -10.26 -8.71
N LYS A 31 7.99 -9.83 -8.69
CA LYS A 31 9.01 -10.42 -7.82
C LYS A 31 8.72 -10.24 -6.33
N MET A 32 7.83 -9.31 -5.96
CA MET A 32 7.34 -9.17 -4.60
C MET A 32 6.26 -10.19 -4.20
N CYS A 33 5.86 -11.10 -5.11
CA CYS A 33 4.90 -12.18 -4.83
C CYS A 33 5.61 -13.44 -4.37
N GLY A 34 4.94 -14.26 -3.52
CA GLY A 34 5.36 -15.57 -3.02
C GLY A 34 5.56 -15.61 -1.53
N CYS A 35 6.29 -16.57 -1.00
CA CYS A 35 6.53 -16.76 0.42
C CYS A 35 7.80 -16.06 0.89
N PHE A 36 7.71 -15.29 1.97
CA PHE A 36 8.84 -14.53 2.54
C PHE A 36 8.92 -14.68 4.06
N GLU A 37 10.12 -14.89 4.57
CA GLU A 37 10.45 -14.48 5.94
C GLU A 37 10.62 -12.97 5.97
N VAL A 38 9.81 -12.30 6.80
CA VAL A 38 9.82 -10.85 6.91
C VAL A 38 10.39 -10.43 8.26
N THR A 39 11.31 -9.48 8.23
CA THR A 39 11.76 -8.77 9.42
C THR A 39 11.28 -7.34 9.35
N PHE A 40 10.50 -6.91 10.34
CA PHE A 40 9.96 -5.55 10.44
C PHE A 40 10.80 -4.77 11.43
N ASN A 41 11.54 -3.76 10.95
CA ASN A 41 12.38 -2.92 11.77
C ASN A 41 11.88 -1.49 11.73
N PHE A 42 11.67 -0.86 12.90
CA PHE A 42 11.28 0.55 13.00
C PHE A 42 12.00 1.20 14.20
N ALA A 43 12.50 2.42 13.98
CA ALA A 43 13.10 3.23 15.02
C ALA A 43 12.86 4.72 14.75
N GLU A 44 12.46 5.49 15.75
CA GLU A 44 12.54 6.94 15.67
C GLU A 44 13.99 7.35 15.66
N THR A 45 14.36 8.30 14.77
CA THR A 45 15.74 8.75 14.56
C THR A 45 15.98 10.14 15.10
N PHE A 46 15.00 11.04 14.97
CA PHE A 46 15.05 12.40 15.46
C PHE A 46 13.74 12.80 16.10
N ASN A 47 13.84 13.61 17.16
CA ASN A 47 12.73 14.19 17.89
C ASN A 47 12.80 15.72 17.80
N TYR A 48 11.68 16.34 17.41
CA TYR A 48 11.52 17.78 17.30
C TYR A 48 10.45 18.32 18.27
N SER A 49 9.90 17.45 19.14
CA SER A 49 8.91 17.85 20.12
C SER A 49 9.45 18.94 21.06
N GLN A 50 8.63 19.93 21.37
CA GLN A 50 8.88 20.94 22.40
C GLN A 50 8.41 20.46 23.80
N ASP A 51 7.73 19.32 23.87
CA ASP A 51 7.29 18.72 25.12
C ASP A 51 8.44 17.95 25.76
N SER A 52 8.86 18.37 26.95
CA SER A 52 9.90 17.68 27.74
C SER A 52 9.49 16.27 28.19
N LEU A 53 8.21 15.94 28.15
CA LEU A 53 7.66 14.63 28.48
C LEU A 53 7.49 13.72 27.26
N TYR A 54 7.86 14.19 26.08
CA TYR A 54 7.79 13.37 24.86
C TYR A 54 8.53 12.04 25.02
N LYS A 55 7.84 10.98 24.66
CA LYS A 55 8.43 9.63 24.66
C LYS A 55 8.50 9.13 23.21
N PRO A 56 9.70 8.89 22.69
CA PRO A 56 9.85 8.28 21.37
C PRO A 56 9.21 6.88 21.35
N SER A 57 8.75 6.46 20.19
CA SER A 57 8.31 5.08 20.00
C SER A 57 9.47 4.11 20.27
N ALA A 58 9.17 3.03 20.95
CA ALA A 58 10.15 1.98 21.18
C ALA A 58 10.64 1.41 19.83
N THR A 59 11.95 1.18 19.74
CA THR A 59 12.51 0.45 18.60
C THR A 59 11.84 -0.91 18.49
N LYS A 60 11.34 -1.23 17.28
CA LYS A 60 10.61 -2.44 17.02
C LYS A 60 11.40 -3.35 16.10
N LEU A 61 11.48 -4.62 16.47
CA LEU A 61 12.06 -5.69 15.67
C LEU A 61 11.12 -6.90 15.77
N ASP A 62 10.27 -7.07 14.76
CA ASP A 62 9.35 -8.21 14.67
C ASP A 62 9.72 -9.08 13.47
N LYS A 63 9.30 -10.34 13.54
CA LYS A 63 9.46 -11.32 12.46
C LYS A 63 8.12 -11.97 12.16
N GLY A 64 7.93 -12.36 10.90
CA GLY A 64 6.77 -13.11 10.47
C GLY A 64 7.06 -13.90 9.21
N LEU A 65 6.15 -14.79 8.86
CA LEU A 65 6.12 -15.46 7.58
C LEU A 65 4.95 -14.88 6.79
N GLU A 66 5.18 -14.37 5.59
CA GLU A 66 4.16 -13.67 4.81
C GLU A 66 4.05 -14.26 3.40
N TRP A 67 2.83 -14.64 3.04
CA TRP A 67 2.44 -14.99 1.69
C TRP A 67 1.97 -13.74 0.95
N ALA A 68 2.65 -13.38 -0.14
CA ALA A 68 2.26 -12.30 -1.03
C ALA A 68 1.58 -12.90 -2.27
N GLN A 69 0.25 -12.97 -2.24
CA GLN A 69 -0.58 -13.56 -3.28
C GLN A 69 -0.72 -12.60 -4.47
N LEU A 70 -0.34 -13.06 -5.65
CA LEU A 70 -0.71 -12.39 -6.91
C LEU A 70 -2.20 -12.60 -7.17
N VAL A 71 -2.99 -11.53 -7.08
CA VAL A 71 -4.45 -11.55 -7.26
C VAL A 71 -4.85 -11.17 -8.68
N THR A 72 -4.15 -10.19 -9.27
CA THR A 72 -4.40 -9.70 -10.64
C THR A 72 -3.08 -9.48 -11.34
N ASP A 73 -2.96 -9.95 -12.58
CA ASP A 73 -1.84 -9.70 -13.50
C ASP A 73 -2.39 -9.27 -14.86
N GLU A 74 -2.61 -7.98 -15.01
CA GLU A 74 -3.13 -7.36 -16.23
C GLU A 74 -2.11 -6.39 -16.81
N LYS A 75 -2.27 -6.04 -18.07
CA LYS A 75 -1.37 -5.12 -18.80
C LYS A 75 -1.05 -3.82 -18.06
N ASN A 76 -2.01 -3.29 -17.29
CA ASN A 76 -1.90 -2.00 -16.60
C ASN A 76 -2.18 -2.11 -15.10
N LYS A 77 -2.42 -3.31 -14.57
CA LYS A 77 -2.79 -3.51 -13.17
C LYS A 77 -2.19 -4.80 -12.63
N VAL A 78 -1.46 -4.68 -11.52
CA VAL A 78 -0.97 -5.83 -10.74
C VAL A 78 -1.50 -5.64 -9.31
N VAL A 79 -2.17 -6.65 -8.77
CA VAL A 79 -2.71 -6.63 -7.41
C VAL A 79 -2.05 -7.72 -6.57
N ILE A 80 -1.51 -7.33 -5.42
CA ILE A 80 -0.83 -8.23 -4.48
C ILE A 80 -1.52 -8.15 -3.13
N GLN A 81 -2.02 -9.27 -2.63
CA GLN A 81 -2.56 -9.39 -1.29
C GLN A 81 -1.53 -10.03 -0.37
N HIS A 82 -1.20 -9.37 0.72
CA HIS A 82 -0.30 -9.88 1.74
C HIS A 82 -1.10 -10.62 2.84
N ILE A 83 -0.62 -11.79 3.24
CA ILE A 83 -1.26 -12.66 4.24
C ILE A 83 -0.16 -13.14 5.20
N LEU A 84 -0.27 -12.74 6.46
CA LEU A 84 0.73 -13.00 7.47
C LEU A 84 0.40 -14.27 8.25
N GLN A 85 1.39 -15.14 8.44
CA GLN A 85 1.35 -16.28 9.35
C GLN A 85 2.11 -15.93 10.62
N VAL A 86 1.44 -16.03 11.76
CA VAL A 86 2.05 -15.74 13.07
C VAL A 86 1.77 -16.86 14.07
N GLY A 87 2.57 -16.93 15.11
CA GLY A 87 2.41 -17.93 16.18
C GLY A 87 3.12 -19.24 15.89
N ASN A 88 2.54 -20.36 16.32
CA ASN A 88 3.11 -21.69 16.16
C ASN A 88 3.13 -22.13 14.69
N PRO A 89 4.30 -22.48 14.10
CA PRO A 89 4.35 -22.94 12.71
C PRO A 89 3.49 -24.17 12.38
N ALA A 90 3.22 -25.05 13.37
CA ALA A 90 2.36 -26.21 13.18
C ALA A 90 0.86 -25.86 13.15
N GLU A 91 0.47 -24.73 13.74
CA GLU A 91 -0.89 -24.24 13.80
C GLU A 91 -0.87 -22.71 13.77
N PRO A 92 -0.55 -22.10 12.62
CA PRO A 92 -0.36 -20.67 12.53
C PRO A 92 -1.69 -19.92 12.58
N TYR A 93 -1.71 -18.78 13.25
CA TYR A 93 -2.79 -17.83 13.13
C TYR A 93 -2.59 -17.02 11.84
N ILE A 94 -3.61 -16.99 10.99
CA ILE A 94 -3.58 -16.32 9.69
C ILE A 94 -4.20 -14.93 9.80
N VAL A 95 -3.49 -13.93 9.32
CA VAL A 95 -3.94 -12.54 9.27
C VAL A 95 -3.94 -12.05 7.84
N LYS A 96 -5.14 -11.73 7.28
CA LYS A 96 -5.17 -10.91 6.08
C LYS A 96 -4.53 -9.57 6.43
N HIS A 97 -3.39 -9.31 5.81
CA HIS A 97 -2.57 -8.15 6.13
C HIS A 97 -2.96 -6.97 5.22
N TRP A 98 -2.03 -6.34 4.58
CA TRP A 98 -2.26 -5.23 3.67
C TRP A 98 -2.39 -5.71 2.22
N ARG A 99 -2.96 -4.85 1.37
CA ARG A 99 -2.99 -5.06 -0.08
C ARG A 99 -2.29 -3.90 -0.77
N GLN A 100 -1.62 -4.20 -1.88
CA GLN A 100 -1.08 -3.20 -2.78
C GLN A 100 -1.56 -3.43 -4.21
N ASP A 101 -2.10 -2.38 -4.80
CA ASP A 101 -2.49 -2.35 -6.20
C ASP A 101 -1.52 -1.44 -6.95
N TRP A 102 -0.93 -1.97 -8.00
CA TRP A 102 -0.03 -1.26 -8.88
C TRP A 102 -0.74 -0.94 -10.19
N LEU A 103 -0.87 0.37 -10.51
CA LEU A 103 -1.61 0.85 -11.67
C LEU A 103 -0.69 1.67 -12.58
N TYR A 104 -0.55 1.27 -13.84
CA TYR A 104 0.27 2.00 -14.81
C TYR A 104 -0.47 3.20 -15.39
N GLY A 105 0.12 4.39 -15.26
CA GLY A 105 -0.45 5.65 -15.79
C GLY A 105 -1.76 6.05 -15.11
N ASN A 106 -1.93 5.70 -13.83
CA ASN A 106 -3.10 6.08 -13.04
C ASN A 106 -3.21 7.60 -12.92
N GLN A 107 -4.41 8.14 -13.15
CA GLN A 107 -4.69 9.56 -13.04
C GLN A 107 -5.52 9.92 -11.80
N ASP A 108 -6.19 8.95 -11.18
CA ASP A 108 -7.14 9.17 -10.08
C ASP A 108 -6.49 8.81 -8.74
N PHE A 109 -6.37 9.80 -7.84
CA PHE A 109 -5.70 9.66 -6.55
C PHE A 109 -6.62 10.03 -5.40
N TYR A 110 -6.41 9.36 -4.26
CA TYR A 110 -6.98 9.68 -2.96
C TYR A 110 -5.85 10.00 -1.98
N ILE A 111 -5.60 11.28 -1.74
CA ILE A 111 -4.48 11.77 -0.94
C ILE A 111 -4.94 12.01 0.49
N PHE A 112 -4.32 11.28 1.43
CA PHE A 112 -4.66 11.38 2.85
C PHE A 112 -4.42 12.78 3.42
N GLN A 113 -5.41 13.32 4.15
CA GLN A 113 -5.36 14.65 4.73
C GLN A 113 -5.21 14.64 6.26
N GLY A 114 -5.48 13.55 6.92
CA GLY A 114 -5.63 13.41 8.36
C GLY A 114 -7.06 12.96 8.72
N ASP A 115 -7.28 12.54 9.93
CA ASP A 115 -8.61 12.30 10.53
C ASP A 115 -9.54 11.43 9.67
N ASN A 116 -9.00 10.36 9.07
CA ASN A 116 -9.72 9.46 8.15
C ASN A 116 -10.35 10.17 6.94
N GLN A 117 -9.67 11.19 6.39
CA GLN A 117 -10.10 11.94 5.23
C GLN A 117 -9.08 11.84 4.10
N TRP A 118 -9.57 11.72 2.86
CA TRP A 118 -8.78 11.70 1.64
C TRP A 118 -9.37 12.66 0.61
N ASP A 119 -8.53 13.51 0.04
CA ASP A 119 -8.91 14.33 -1.10
C ASP A 119 -8.77 13.55 -2.39
N TYR A 120 -9.82 13.61 -3.22
CA TYR A 120 -9.74 13.12 -4.58
C TYR A 120 -8.99 14.14 -5.46
N VAL A 121 -7.96 13.66 -6.13
CA VAL A 121 -7.12 14.47 -7.04
C VAL A 121 -7.00 13.74 -8.37
N GLN A 122 -7.39 14.41 -9.46
CA GLN A 122 -7.14 13.93 -10.82
C GLN A 122 -5.90 14.59 -11.41
N LYS A 123 -4.88 13.78 -11.73
CA LYS A 123 -3.66 14.28 -12.38
C LYS A 123 -3.74 14.21 -13.89
N PRO A 124 -3.19 15.20 -14.61
CA PRO A 124 -3.04 15.14 -16.06
C PRO A 124 -2.23 13.91 -16.49
N LYS A 125 -2.62 13.29 -17.61
CA LYS A 125 -1.93 12.10 -18.14
C LYS A 125 -0.41 12.28 -18.24
N LYS A 126 0.06 13.44 -18.68
CA LYS A 126 1.49 13.76 -18.84
C LYS A 126 2.29 13.69 -17.54
N GLU A 127 1.65 13.87 -16.38
CA GLU A 127 2.32 13.82 -15.06
C GLU A 127 2.51 12.40 -14.55
N VAL A 128 1.76 11.44 -15.06
CA VAL A 128 1.79 10.03 -14.64
C VAL A 128 2.22 9.09 -15.76
N GLU A 129 2.57 9.63 -16.92
CA GLU A 129 3.04 8.83 -18.04
C GLU A 129 4.36 8.12 -17.71
N GLY A 130 4.43 6.82 -18.00
CA GLY A 130 5.60 6.01 -17.68
C GLY A 130 5.76 5.66 -16.19
N GLN A 131 4.77 5.97 -15.36
CA GLN A 131 4.79 5.71 -13.92
C GLN A 131 3.85 4.58 -13.53
N TRP A 132 4.21 3.91 -12.43
CA TRP A 132 3.34 3.02 -11.69
C TRP A 132 2.90 3.69 -10.39
N THR A 133 1.60 3.72 -10.15
CA THR A 133 1.02 4.14 -8.88
C THR A 133 0.88 2.93 -7.98
N GLN A 134 1.45 2.98 -6.78
CA GLN A 134 1.12 2.05 -5.71
C GLN A 134 -0.05 2.62 -4.91
N LYS A 135 -1.14 1.88 -4.81
CA LYS A 135 -2.24 2.13 -3.87
C LYS A 135 -2.18 1.09 -2.76
N VAL A 136 -2.09 1.53 -1.52
CA VAL A 136 -2.02 0.66 -0.35
C VAL A 136 -3.33 0.72 0.42
N TYR A 137 -3.79 -0.45 0.81
CA TYR A 137 -5.05 -0.62 1.51
C TYR A 137 -4.87 -1.29 2.87
N GLN A 138 -5.79 -1.00 3.78
CA GLN A 138 -5.86 -1.60 5.11
C GLN A 138 -6.27 -3.09 5.02
N VAL A 139 -6.36 -3.76 6.17
CA VAL A 139 -6.81 -5.17 6.25
C VAL A 139 -8.25 -5.37 5.79
N ASP A 140 -9.08 -4.34 5.83
CA ASP A 140 -10.48 -4.29 5.40
C ASP A 140 -10.65 -3.67 4.00
N ASP A 141 -9.54 -3.53 3.27
CA ASP A 141 -9.45 -2.91 1.94
C ASP A 141 -9.89 -1.44 1.88
N SER A 142 -10.10 -0.76 3.02
CA SER A 142 -10.22 0.70 3.03
C SER A 142 -8.91 1.37 2.59
N PRO A 143 -8.95 2.58 2.01
CA PRO A 143 -7.76 3.24 1.51
C PRO A 143 -6.80 3.59 2.64
N ARG A 144 -5.51 3.53 2.36
CA ARG A 144 -4.49 3.95 3.30
C ARG A 144 -3.67 5.10 2.74
N TYR A 145 -2.86 4.86 1.74
CA TYR A 145 -2.09 5.87 1.03
C TYR A 145 -1.80 5.41 -0.39
N GLU A 146 -1.44 6.34 -1.23
CA GLU A 146 -1.05 6.07 -2.60
C GLU A 146 -0.06 7.08 -3.14
N GLY A 147 0.79 6.64 -4.06
CA GLY A 147 1.77 7.50 -4.70
C GLY A 147 2.22 6.93 -6.04
N SER A 148 2.74 7.79 -6.90
CA SER A 148 3.15 7.44 -8.26
C SER A 148 4.60 7.82 -8.51
N ALA A 149 5.34 6.92 -9.13
CA ALA A 149 6.71 7.14 -9.59
C ALA A 149 7.08 6.17 -10.71
N SER A 150 8.20 6.43 -11.38
CA SER A 150 8.79 5.49 -12.31
C SER A 150 9.66 4.46 -11.58
N TRP A 151 9.56 3.20 -11.97
CA TRP A 151 10.59 2.22 -11.62
C TRP A 151 11.93 2.61 -12.23
N VAL A 152 12.99 2.38 -11.50
CA VAL A 152 14.37 2.61 -11.94
C VAL A 152 15.09 1.27 -12.04
N HIS A 153 15.77 1.03 -13.18
CA HIS A 153 16.55 -0.16 -13.43
C HIS A 153 17.94 0.30 -13.89
N VAL A 154 18.88 0.35 -12.96
CA VAL A 154 20.23 0.85 -13.19
C VAL A 154 21.24 0.09 -12.32
N ASP A 155 22.40 -0.20 -12.85
CA ASP A 155 23.52 -0.85 -12.13
C ASP A 155 23.10 -2.14 -11.40
N GLY A 156 22.27 -2.98 -12.05
CA GLY A 156 21.74 -4.21 -11.45
C GLY A 156 20.66 -4.03 -10.39
N LYS A 157 20.28 -2.79 -10.08
CA LYS A 157 19.21 -2.48 -9.14
C LYS A 157 17.88 -2.28 -9.84
N SER A 158 16.81 -2.67 -9.17
CA SER A 158 15.42 -2.40 -9.58
C SER A 158 14.67 -1.88 -8.38
N TYR A 159 14.27 -0.61 -8.42
CA TYR A 159 13.55 0.02 -7.32
C TYR A 159 12.50 1.03 -7.78
N TRP A 160 11.56 1.27 -6.91
CA TRP A 160 10.53 2.31 -7.01
C TRP A 160 10.48 3.07 -5.69
N GLU A 161 10.38 4.40 -5.74
CA GLU A 161 10.28 5.21 -4.55
C GLU A 161 9.32 6.38 -4.72
N ASN A 162 8.61 6.70 -3.64
CA ASN A 162 7.65 7.79 -3.57
C ASN A 162 7.47 8.27 -2.14
N THR A 163 7.14 9.54 -1.97
CA THR A 163 6.78 10.14 -0.68
C THR A 163 5.31 10.58 -0.72
N THR A 164 4.53 10.20 0.31
CA THR A 164 3.09 10.47 0.36
C THR A 164 2.55 10.48 1.79
N PRO A 165 1.55 11.33 2.10
CA PRO A 165 0.90 11.32 3.41
C PRO A 165 0.06 10.04 3.59
N ALA A 166 0.06 9.55 4.82
CA ALA A 166 -0.62 8.32 5.24
C ALA A 166 -1.20 8.46 6.65
N PRO A 167 -2.20 7.65 7.01
CA PRO A 167 -2.60 7.47 8.41
C PRO A 167 -1.45 6.92 9.25
N LEU A 168 -1.57 7.07 10.58
CA LEU A 168 -0.62 6.51 11.53
C LEU A 168 -0.29 5.05 11.24
N ALA A 169 0.93 4.66 11.56
CA ALA A 169 1.31 3.26 11.52
C ALA A 169 0.37 2.42 12.38
N ARG A 170 -0.03 1.23 11.90
CA ARG A 170 -0.98 0.35 12.63
C ARG A 170 -0.50 0.00 14.05
N ARG A 171 0.81 -0.08 14.25
CA ARG A 171 1.43 -0.31 15.56
C ARG A 171 1.26 0.86 16.52
N GLU A 172 0.88 2.04 16.04
CA GLU A 172 0.83 3.29 16.82
C GLU A 172 -0.57 3.91 16.94
N TYR A 173 -1.46 3.64 15.99
CA TYR A 173 -2.76 4.32 15.95
C TYR A 173 -3.65 4.13 17.20
N THR A 174 -3.41 3.04 17.96
CA THR A 174 -4.12 2.77 19.24
C THR A 174 -3.35 3.23 20.47
N THR A 175 -2.10 3.64 20.31
CA THR A 175 -1.19 3.94 21.43
C THR A 175 -0.66 5.36 21.42
N ARG A 176 -0.82 6.08 20.30
CA ARG A 176 -0.36 7.45 20.13
C ARG A 176 -1.49 8.33 19.57
N SER A 177 -1.54 9.57 20.07
CA SER A 177 -2.46 10.63 19.60
C SER A 177 -1.74 11.98 19.45
N ASP A 178 -0.43 11.99 19.56
CA ASP A 178 0.42 13.19 19.51
C ASP A 178 0.84 13.58 18.09
N TYR A 179 0.47 12.80 17.07
CA TYR A 179 0.55 13.13 15.67
C TYR A 179 -0.61 12.48 14.90
N ASN A 180 -0.96 12.97 13.72
CA ASN A 180 -2.10 12.47 12.95
C ASN A 180 -1.81 12.20 11.47
N VAL A 181 -0.64 12.56 10.98
CA VAL A 181 -0.19 12.26 9.60
C VAL A 181 1.22 11.67 9.63
N LEU A 182 1.39 10.58 8.89
CA LEU A 182 2.71 10.01 8.62
C LEU A 182 3.07 10.29 7.15
N VAL A 183 3.97 11.23 6.89
CA VAL A 183 4.51 11.39 5.53
C VAL A 183 5.53 10.28 5.31
N ARG A 184 5.16 9.33 4.46
CA ARG A 184 5.93 8.10 4.22
C ARG A 184 6.81 8.26 3.01
N GLY A 185 8.12 8.17 3.20
CA GLY A 185 9.04 7.82 2.14
C GLY A 185 9.02 6.30 1.96
N ASN A 186 8.53 5.83 0.82
CA ASN A 186 8.47 4.40 0.52
C ASN A 186 9.46 4.10 -0.60
N ARG A 187 10.38 3.17 -0.37
CA ARG A 187 11.25 2.61 -1.39
C ARG A 187 11.11 1.09 -1.40
N HIS A 188 10.66 0.55 -2.53
CA HIS A 188 10.64 -0.89 -2.80
C HIS A 188 11.82 -1.22 -3.69
N GLU A 189 12.75 -2.02 -3.20
CA GLU A 189 13.94 -2.46 -3.95
C GLU A 189 13.95 -3.98 -4.06
N ILE A 190 14.06 -4.48 -5.29
CA ILE A 190 14.21 -5.90 -5.57
C ILE A 190 15.67 -6.29 -5.36
N THR A 191 15.89 -7.34 -4.58
CA THR A 191 17.22 -7.86 -4.23
C THR A 191 17.38 -9.30 -4.73
N GLU A 192 18.59 -9.83 -4.62
CA GLU A 192 18.87 -11.23 -4.98
C GLU A 192 18.13 -12.23 -4.07
N TYR A 193 17.88 -11.86 -2.81
CA TYR A 193 17.21 -12.71 -1.83
C TYR A 193 15.71 -12.45 -1.69
N GLY A 194 15.14 -11.48 -2.43
CA GLY A 194 13.73 -11.10 -2.35
C GLY A 194 13.53 -9.61 -2.58
N TRP A 195 13.05 -8.87 -1.57
CA TRP A 195 12.88 -7.43 -1.69
C TRP A 195 12.94 -6.71 -0.33
N VAL A 196 13.14 -5.41 -0.40
CA VAL A 196 13.19 -4.54 0.78
C VAL A 196 12.14 -3.44 0.63
N HIS A 197 11.44 -3.15 1.73
CA HIS A 197 10.65 -1.95 1.90
C HIS A 197 11.36 -1.02 2.85
N ASP A 198 12.18 -0.12 2.31
CA ASP A 198 12.85 0.95 3.04
C ASP A 198 11.91 2.13 3.20
N GLN A 199 11.80 2.68 4.41
CA GLN A 199 10.88 3.75 4.74
C GLN A 199 11.63 4.87 5.48
N ASP A 200 11.43 6.08 5.02
CA ASP A 200 11.90 7.30 5.67
C ASP A 200 10.68 8.17 5.97
N ASN A 201 10.25 8.15 7.22
CA ASN A 201 8.94 8.64 7.61
C ASN A 201 9.08 9.91 8.47
N ASP A 202 8.23 10.90 8.19
CA ASP A 202 8.03 12.09 9.02
C ASP A 202 6.68 11.98 9.76
N LYS A 203 6.70 12.03 11.10
CA LYS A 203 5.50 12.09 11.95
C LYS A 203 5.10 13.54 12.09
N LEU A 204 3.93 13.90 11.54
CA LEU A 204 3.45 15.27 11.49
C LEU A 204 2.20 15.47 12.35
N VAL A 205 2.15 16.61 13.02
CA VAL A 205 0.94 17.16 13.61
C VAL A 205 0.34 18.11 12.58
N ARG A 206 -0.77 17.71 11.99
CA ARG A 206 -1.54 18.51 11.01
C ARG A 206 -2.78 19.06 11.66
N THR A 207 -2.95 20.38 11.60
CA THR A 207 -4.14 21.06 12.07
C THR A 207 -4.73 21.94 10.97
N LYS A 208 -6.06 22.17 11.04
CA LYS A 208 -6.69 23.10 10.10
C LYS A 208 -6.08 24.49 10.26
N ASN A 209 -5.73 25.11 9.14
CA ASN A 209 -5.25 26.51 9.03
C ASN A 209 -3.90 26.80 9.69
N ALA A 210 -3.06 25.80 9.94
CA ALA A 210 -1.67 25.97 10.37
C ALA A 210 -0.73 25.12 9.51
N GLU A 211 0.55 25.48 9.49
CA GLU A 211 1.58 24.64 8.88
C GLU A 211 1.74 23.33 9.65
N ASP A 212 2.07 22.27 8.93
CA ASP A 212 2.36 20.97 9.55
C ASP A 212 3.57 21.09 10.48
N PHE A 213 3.45 20.59 11.71
CA PHE A 213 4.56 20.52 12.65
C PHE A 213 5.23 19.15 12.58
N LEU A 214 6.52 19.10 12.29
CA LEU A 214 7.32 17.88 12.31
C LEU A 214 7.60 17.49 13.77
N LEU A 215 6.97 16.43 14.23
CA LEU A 215 7.14 15.91 15.60
C LEU A 215 8.38 15.04 15.73
N ALA A 216 8.53 14.07 14.83
CA ALA A 216 9.66 13.13 14.83
C ALA A 216 9.90 12.53 13.44
N LYS A 217 11.12 12.05 13.22
CA LYS A 217 11.46 11.20 12.07
C LYS A 217 11.58 9.76 12.49
N GLU A 218 11.19 8.86 11.61
CA GLU A 218 11.24 7.42 11.82
C GLU A 218 11.84 6.72 10.61
N LYS A 219 12.74 5.79 10.86
CA LYS A 219 13.26 4.86 9.85
C LYS A 219 12.57 3.50 9.99
N GLY A 220 12.01 3.00 8.88
CA GLY A 220 11.54 1.64 8.76
C GLY A 220 12.40 0.88 7.75
N TYR A 221 12.74 -0.37 8.04
CA TYR A 221 13.50 -1.21 7.12
C TYR A 221 12.98 -2.64 7.21
N ASN A 222 12.06 -2.98 6.30
CA ASN A 222 11.46 -4.30 6.28
C ASN A 222 12.13 -5.13 5.20
N VAL A 223 12.69 -6.26 5.61
CA VAL A 223 13.39 -7.20 4.73
C VAL A 223 12.49 -8.40 4.47
N TYR A 224 12.21 -8.65 3.20
CA TYR A 224 11.44 -9.80 2.71
C TYR A 224 12.39 -10.80 2.08
N LYS A 225 12.78 -11.81 2.83
CA LYS A 225 13.66 -12.87 2.35
C LYS A 225 12.84 -14.01 1.76
N ARG A 226 12.99 -14.26 0.46
CA ARG A 226 12.31 -15.35 -0.24
C ARG A 226 12.63 -16.69 0.38
N VAL A 227 11.61 -17.51 0.59
CA VAL A 227 11.71 -18.88 1.07
C VAL A 227 10.85 -19.79 0.21
N ASP A 228 10.90 -21.10 0.46
CA ASP A 228 10.05 -22.09 -0.21
C ASP A 228 8.57 -21.78 0.00
N ASP A 229 7.79 -21.77 -1.08
CA ASP A 229 6.36 -21.41 -1.05
C ASP A 229 5.54 -22.35 -0.16
N GLY A 230 5.96 -23.62 -0.01
CA GLY A 230 5.33 -24.59 0.89
C GLY A 230 5.30 -24.15 2.37
N ARG A 231 6.22 -23.28 2.78
CA ARG A 231 6.19 -22.72 4.14
C ARG A 231 5.00 -21.80 4.40
N CYS A 232 4.44 -21.21 3.35
CA CYS A 232 3.26 -20.36 3.42
C CYS A 232 1.95 -21.09 3.05
N GLN A 233 1.95 -22.42 3.01
CA GLN A 233 0.80 -23.20 2.55
C GLN A 233 -0.49 -22.85 3.31
N ALA A 234 -0.43 -22.69 4.63
CA ALA A 234 -1.59 -22.32 5.43
C ALA A 234 -2.19 -20.95 5.03
N ALA A 235 -1.35 -19.96 4.72
CA ALA A 235 -1.82 -18.67 4.23
C ALA A 235 -2.39 -18.76 2.81
N ALA A 236 -1.79 -19.57 1.94
CA ALA A 236 -2.29 -19.79 0.59
C ALA A 236 -3.65 -20.51 0.59
N ASP A 237 -3.82 -21.52 1.44
CA ASP A 237 -5.09 -22.24 1.61
C ASP A 237 -6.17 -21.32 2.18
N TRP A 238 -5.85 -20.56 3.23
CA TRP A 238 -6.75 -19.55 3.77
C TRP A 238 -7.23 -18.56 2.69
N TRP A 239 -6.30 -18.08 1.85
CA TRP A 239 -6.67 -17.17 0.75
C TRP A 239 -7.61 -17.84 -0.25
N LYS A 240 -7.34 -19.09 -0.62
CA LYS A 240 -8.18 -19.86 -1.54
C LYS A 240 -9.63 -19.96 -1.04
N GLU A 241 -9.83 -20.10 0.25
CA GLU A 241 -11.16 -20.15 0.87
C GLU A 241 -11.85 -18.80 0.92
N HIS A 242 -11.08 -17.71 1.16
CA HIS A 242 -11.66 -16.40 1.46
C HIS A 242 -11.63 -15.41 0.27
N GLN A 243 -10.95 -15.74 -0.84
CA GLN A 243 -10.74 -14.81 -1.96
C GLN A 243 -12.05 -14.28 -2.57
N ALA A 244 -13.10 -15.07 -2.61
CA ALA A 244 -14.41 -14.67 -3.16
C ALA A 244 -15.05 -13.57 -2.33
N LYS A 245 -15.07 -13.72 -1.00
CA LYS A 245 -15.52 -12.69 -0.06
C LYS A 245 -14.72 -11.40 -0.24
N TRP A 246 -13.39 -11.50 -0.27
CA TRP A 246 -12.53 -10.31 -0.42
C TRP A 246 -12.58 -9.69 -1.82
N ALA A 247 -12.95 -10.44 -2.85
CA ALA A 247 -13.29 -9.87 -4.16
C ALA A 247 -14.54 -8.99 -4.07
N THR A 248 -15.58 -9.43 -3.35
CA THR A 248 -16.79 -8.64 -3.10
C THR A 248 -16.47 -7.33 -2.35
N VAL A 249 -15.65 -7.41 -1.28
CA VAL A 249 -15.21 -6.22 -0.53
C VAL A 249 -14.46 -5.24 -1.45
N ARG A 250 -13.53 -5.73 -2.27
CA ARG A 250 -12.80 -4.89 -3.24
C ARG A 250 -13.73 -4.23 -4.25
N ASN A 251 -14.68 -4.97 -4.81
CA ASN A 251 -15.65 -4.44 -5.76
C ASN A 251 -16.44 -3.27 -5.17
N LYS A 252 -16.87 -3.40 -3.90
CA LYS A 252 -17.57 -2.31 -3.22
C LYS A 252 -16.68 -1.09 -3.02
N TRP A 253 -15.42 -1.25 -2.66
CA TRP A 253 -14.47 -0.14 -2.57
C TRP A 253 -14.21 0.50 -3.95
N GLU A 254 -14.11 -0.27 -5.03
CA GLU A 254 -13.99 0.27 -6.40
C GLU A 254 -15.21 1.15 -6.77
N GLU A 255 -16.44 0.76 -6.37
CA GLU A 255 -17.64 1.60 -6.54
C GLU A 255 -17.54 2.92 -5.76
N VAL A 256 -17.02 2.87 -4.51
CA VAL A 256 -16.80 4.08 -3.71
C VAL A 256 -15.79 5.01 -4.38
N PHE A 257 -14.66 4.47 -4.85
CA PHE A 257 -13.62 5.25 -5.54
C PHE A 257 -14.10 5.78 -6.91
N ALA A 258 -14.95 5.03 -7.61
CA ALA A 258 -15.50 5.46 -8.90
C ALA A 258 -16.38 6.72 -8.81
N ARG A 259 -16.80 7.12 -7.60
CA ARG A 259 -17.53 8.38 -7.36
C ARG A 259 -16.67 9.62 -7.63
N LYS A 260 -15.33 9.50 -7.57
CA LYS A 260 -14.36 10.58 -7.82
C LYS A 260 -14.65 11.84 -6.98
N LYS A 261 -14.90 11.62 -5.69
CA LYS A 261 -15.17 12.67 -4.70
C LYS A 261 -14.27 12.48 -3.51
N ASN A 262 -14.03 13.55 -2.74
CA ASN A 262 -13.35 13.46 -1.46
C ASN A 262 -14.03 12.39 -0.60
N LEU A 263 -13.22 11.63 0.11
CA LEU A 263 -13.64 10.50 0.93
C LEU A 263 -13.37 10.80 2.40
N ALA A 264 -14.36 10.58 3.23
CA ALA A 264 -14.23 10.60 4.68
C ALA A 264 -14.87 9.35 5.27
N LEU A 265 -14.20 8.74 6.26
CA LEU A 265 -14.67 7.51 6.88
C LEU A 265 -14.92 7.70 8.38
N ARG A 266 -16.01 7.11 8.88
CA ARG A 266 -16.26 6.99 10.32
C ARG A 266 -15.21 6.06 10.92
N GLU A 267 -14.77 6.40 12.13
CA GLU A 267 -13.87 5.52 12.88
C GLU A 267 -14.59 4.23 13.31
N LYS A 268 -15.85 4.36 13.74
CA LYS A 268 -16.68 3.23 14.20
C LYS A 268 -18.13 3.39 13.75
N VAL A 269 -18.77 2.25 13.52
CA VAL A 269 -20.21 2.09 13.37
C VAL A 269 -20.62 0.99 14.35
N ASP A 270 -21.70 1.19 15.11
CA ASP A 270 -22.15 0.28 16.16
C ASP A 270 -21.03 -0.13 17.14
N ASN A 271 -20.20 0.85 17.54
CA ASN A 271 -19.04 0.68 18.41
C ASN A 271 -17.93 -0.27 17.88
N LYS A 272 -17.97 -0.66 16.61
CA LYS A 272 -16.99 -1.52 15.99
C LYS A 272 -16.29 -0.78 14.83
N VAL A 273 -14.99 -0.98 14.68
CA VAL A 273 -14.22 -0.56 13.51
C VAL A 273 -14.54 -1.45 12.31
N LEU A 274 -14.35 -0.96 11.09
CA LEU A 274 -14.76 -1.64 9.86
C LEU A 274 -14.25 -3.08 9.73
N TYR A 275 -12.96 -3.32 10.01
CA TYR A 275 -12.43 -4.67 9.89
C TYR A 275 -13.14 -5.69 10.80
N LYS A 276 -13.64 -5.30 11.99
CA LYS A 276 -14.37 -6.21 12.89
C LYS A 276 -15.73 -6.64 12.34
N HIS A 277 -16.32 -5.85 11.46
CA HIS A 277 -17.52 -6.25 10.72
C HIS A 277 -17.16 -7.18 9.56
N LEU A 278 -16.13 -6.84 8.78
CA LEU A 278 -15.78 -7.57 7.57
C LEU A 278 -15.04 -8.89 7.82
N PHE A 279 -14.43 -9.10 9.00
CA PHE A 279 -13.82 -10.38 9.39
C PHE A 279 -14.81 -11.37 10.03
N ASP A 280 -16.07 -11.00 10.14
CA ASP A 280 -17.12 -11.94 10.54
C ASP A 280 -17.37 -12.94 9.39
N ASP A 281 -17.15 -14.23 9.64
CA ASP A 281 -17.24 -15.29 8.63
C ASP A 281 -18.67 -15.50 8.13
N SER A 282 -19.68 -15.07 8.87
CA SER A 282 -21.08 -15.10 8.43
C SER A 282 -21.38 -14.08 7.34
N ILE A 283 -20.56 -13.01 7.21
CA ILE A 283 -20.73 -11.94 6.25
C ILE A 283 -19.91 -12.28 4.98
N THR A 284 -20.57 -12.70 3.91
CA THR A 284 -19.88 -13.18 2.70
C THR A 284 -20.41 -12.60 1.40
N ARG A 285 -21.67 -12.14 1.38
CA ARG A 285 -22.37 -11.71 0.15
C ARG A 285 -22.42 -10.20 0.03
N ALA A 286 -22.54 -9.70 -1.20
CA ALA A 286 -22.63 -8.26 -1.49
C ALA A 286 -23.76 -7.58 -0.72
N GLN A 287 -24.93 -8.20 -0.59
CA GLN A 287 -26.06 -7.66 0.15
C GLN A 287 -25.76 -7.41 1.64
N GLU A 288 -24.77 -8.10 2.19
CA GLU A 288 -24.32 -7.96 3.58
C GLU A 288 -23.13 -6.98 3.69
N ILE A 289 -22.18 -7.09 2.76
CA ILE A 289 -20.92 -6.32 2.73
C ILE A 289 -21.14 -4.86 2.35
N ASP A 290 -21.93 -4.61 1.28
CA ASP A 290 -22.10 -3.28 0.72
C ASP A 290 -22.70 -2.28 1.69
N PRO A 291 -23.78 -2.60 2.45
CA PRO A 291 -24.32 -1.71 3.47
C PRO A 291 -23.33 -1.42 4.60
N ILE A 292 -22.51 -2.41 4.99
CA ILE A 292 -21.49 -2.23 6.03
C ILE A 292 -20.49 -1.18 5.57
N ILE A 293 -19.87 -1.35 4.41
CA ILE A 293 -18.89 -0.40 3.88
C ILE A 293 -19.53 0.98 3.71
N GLU A 294 -20.73 1.04 3.14
CA GLU A 294 -21.44 2.29 2.91
C GLU A 294 -21.77 3.04 4.21
N SER A 295 -22.02 2.33 5.32
CA SER A 295 -22.27 2.93 6.61
C SER A 295 -21.05 3.66 7.19
N PHE A 296 -19.84 3.25 6.81
CA PHE A 296 -18.59 3.91 7.19
C PHE A 296 -18.30 5.14 6.33
N VAL A 297 -18.77 5.19 5.10
CA VAL A 297 -18.56 6.34 4.21
C VAL A 297 -19.43 7.51 4.67
N ILE A 298 -18.79 8.63 5.01
CA ILE A 298 -19.47 9.88 5.35
C ILE A 298 -19.90 10.52 4.02
N LYS A 299 -21.21 10.68 3.85
CA LYS A 299 -21.74 11.40 2.69
C LYS A 299 -21.40 12.88 2.81
N PRO A 300 -20.94 13.53 1.72
CA PRO A 300 -20.64 14.96 1.69
C PRO A 300 -21.89 15.80 1.93
#